data_a81d8cb12c0bfb4c561e6e4577e5389d
#
_entry.id   a81d8cb12c0bfb4c561e6e4577e5389d
#
_cell.length_a   1.000
_cell.length_b   1.000
_cell.length_c   1.000
_cell.angle_alpha   90.00
_cell.angle_beta   90.00
_cell.angle_gamma   90.00
#
_symmetry.space_group_name_H-M   'P 1'
#
loop_
_entity.id
_entity.type
_entity.pdbx_description
1 polymer ?
#
loop_
_entity_poly.entity_id
_entity_poly.type
_entity_poly.pdbx_seq_one_letter_code
_entity_poly.pdbx_strand_id
1 'polypeptide(L)'
;EKQDLYRRMFKGSYNRKYDDYICVDQLGGLIRPNRVTQRFADLIRQYGLRKIRFHDLRHTFASILINQDVPLLNVSTFLGHSDLSTTANIYAHLDKSKKQESADVISSIFNKAKE
;
A
#
# COMPACT_ATOMS: atom_id res chain seq x y z
N GLU A 1 -14.04 7.57 -15.27
CA GLU A 1 -15.17 6.71 -15.65
C GLU A 1 -16.35 6.84 -14.68
N LYS A 2 -16.25 6.44 -13.38
CA LYS A 2 -17.35 6.62 -12.41
C LYS A 2 -17.67 8.10 -12.12
N GLN A 3 -16.67 8.95 -12.01
CA GLN A 3 -16.89 10.40 -11.80
C GLN A 3 -17.59 11.03 -12.98
N ASP A 4 -17.30 10.64 -14.23
CA ASP A 4 -17.98 11.15 -15.41
C ASP A 4 -19.45 10.75 -15.45
N LEU A 5 -19.74 9.52 -14.98
CA LEU A 5 -21.12 9.08 -14.82
C LEU A 5 -21.86 9.97 -13.81
N TYR A 6 -21.28 10.22 -12.63
CA TYR A 6 -21.89 11.08 -11.62
C TYR A 6 -22.08 12.54 -12.07
N ARG A 7 -21.09 13.10 -12.81
CA ARG A 7 -21.21 14.42 -13.41
C ARG A 7 -22.41 14.53 -14.37
N ARG A 8 -22.65 13.46 -15.17
CA ARG A 8 -23.80 13.41 -16.07
C ARG A 8 -25.12 13.22 -15.33
N MET A 9 -25.14 12.39 -14.29
CA MET A 9 -26.36 12.13 -13.50
C MET A 9 -26.80 13.33 -12.68
N PHE A 10 -25.86 13.98 -11.99
CA PHE A 10 -26.18 15.06 -11.05
C PHE A 10 -26.05 16.47 -11.64
N LYS A 11 -25.54 16.62 -12.86
CA LYS A 11 -25.46 17.88 -13.62
C LYS A 11 -25.16 19.12 -12.74
N GLY A 12 -26.15 20.01 -12.57
CA GLY A 12 -26.01 21.26 -11.82
C GLY A 12 -25.79 21.10 -10.31
N SER A 13 -26.11 19.95 -9.75
CA SER A 13 -25.86 19.63 -8.33
C SER A 13 -24.48 19.06 -8.08
N TYR A 14 -23.71 18.74 -9.12
CA TYR A 14 -22.35 18.22 -8.99
C TYR A 14 -21.36 19.37 -8.75
N ASN A 15 -20.57 19.23 -7.68
CA ASN A 15 -19.55 20.23 -7.32
C ASN A 15 -18.29 20.03 -8.17
N ARG A 16 -18.00 20.97 -9.06
CA ARG A 16 -16.84 20.94 -9.94
C ARG A 16 -15.58 21.56 -9.36
N LYS A 17 -15.65 22.09 -8.16
CA LYS A 17 -14.50 22.72 -7.48
C LYS A 17 -13.32 21.76 -7.32
N TYR A 18 -13.58 20.46 -7.27
CA TYR A 18 -12.60 19.41 -7.00
C TYR A 18 -12.47 18.43 -8.17
N ASP A 19 -12.69 18.90 -9.40
CA ASP A 19 -12.61 18.06 -10.61
C ASP A 19 -11.23 17.42 -10.82
N ASP A 20 -10.16 18.06 -10.33
CA ASP A 20 -8.78 17.55 -10.40
C ASP A 20 -8.44 16.56 -9.28
N TYR A 21 -9.36 16.29 -8.35
CA TYR A 21 -9.14 15.37 -7.25
C TYR A 21 -9.66 13.98 -7.58
N ILE A 22 -8.86 12.97 -7.21
CA ILE A 22 -9.22 11.55 -7.43
C ILE A 22 -10.26 11.09 -6.39
N CYS A 23 -10.14 11.54 -5.13
CA CYS A 23 -10.97 11.11 -4.03
C CYS A 23 -12.09 12.11 -3.75
N VAL A 24 -13.14 12.03 -4.56
CA VAL A 24 -14.38 12.79 -4.38
C VAL A 24 -15.59 11.86 -4.22
N ASP A 25 -16.63 12.34 -3.56
CA ASP A 25 -17.90 11.61 -3.43
C ASP A 25 -18.75 11.70 -4.72
N GLN A 26 -19.96 11.13 -4.68
CA GLN A 26 -20.86 11.09 -5.83
C GLN A 26 -21.32 12.47 -6.31
N LEU A 27 -21.30 13.47 -5.43
CA LEU A 27 -21.67 14.87 -5.74
C LEU A 27 -20.44 15.75 -6.00
N GLY A 28 -19.24 15.17 -6.11
CA GLY A 28 -18.00 15.91 -6.34
C GLY A 28 -17.43 16.60 -5.09
N GLY A 29 -17.93 16.31 -3.89
CA GLY A 29 -17.39 16.80 -2.63
C GLY A 29 -16.13 16.04 -2.21
N LEU A 30 -15.19 16.71 -1.51
CA LEU A 30 -13.98 16.05 -1.00
C LEU A 30 -14.30 14.98 0.05
N ILE A 31 -13.73 13.81 -0.13
CA ILE A 31 -13.74 12.76 0.89
C ILE A 31 -12.66 13.09 1.93
N ARG A 32 -13.08 13.34 3.17
CA ARG A 32 -12.16 13.62 4.27
C ARG A 32 -11.27 12.41 4.57
N PRO A 33 -9.95 12.57 4.78
CA PRO A 33 -9.03 11.46 5.05
C PRO A 33 -9.48 10.54 6.20
N ASN A 34 -9.99 11.12 7.28
CA ASN A 34 -10.51 10.36 8.43
C ASN A 34 -11.66 9.42 8.05
N ARG A 35 -12.52 9.80 7.10
CA ARG A 35 -13.61 8.96 6.63
C ARG A 35 -13.10 7.70 5.91
N VAL A 36 -12.03 7.85 5.14
CA VAL A 36 -11.37 6.70 4.46
C VAL A 36 -10.79 5.74 5.50
N THR A 37 -10.05 6.27 6.47
CA THR A 37 -9.42 5.48 7.54
C THR A 37 -10.46 4.75 8.40
N GLN A 38 -11.55 5.43 8.77
CA GLN A 38 -12.65 4.83 9.53
C GLN A 38 -13.34 3.73 8.73
N ARG A 39 -13.68 4.00 7.47
CA ARG A 39 -14.34 3.01 6.60
C ARG A 39 -13.47 1.78 6.40
N PHE A 40 -12.17 1.95 6.24
CA PHE A 40 -11.22 0.84 6.16
C PHE A 40 -11.25 -0.01 7.44
N ALA A 41 -11.18 0.62 8.61
CA ALA A 41 -11.25 -0.09 9.89
C ALA A 41 -12.57 -0.86 10.06
N ASP A 42 -13.68 -0.29 9.61
CA ASP A 42 -15.00 -0.95 9.64
C ASP A 42 -15.05 -2.17 8.72
N LEU A 43 -14.48 -2.07 7.51
CA LEU A 43 -14.39 -3.19 6.57
C LEU A 43 -13.52 -4.33 7.13
N ILE A 44 -12.35 -4.00 7.69
CA ILE A 44 -11.47 -4.98 8.35
C ILE A 44 -12.24 -5.74 9.44
N ARG A 45 -13.01 -5.03 10.26
CA ARG A 45 -13.83 -5.62 11.33
C ARG A 45 -14.98 -6.45 10.78
N GLN A 46 -15.70 -5.92 9.79
CA GLN A 46 -16.86 -6.56 9.16
C GLN A 46 -16.49 -7.91 8.52
N TYR A 47 -15.32 -7.99 7.88
CA TYR A 47 -14.87 -9.22 7.21
C TYR A 47 -13.96 -10.10 8.07
N GLY A 48 -13.79 -9.78 9.35
CA GLY A 48 -12.95 -10.57 10.26
C GLY A 48 -11.48 -10.64 9.86
N LEU A 49 -10.97 -9.64 9.13
CA LEU A 49 -9.60 -9.61 8.65
C LEU A 49 -8.63 -9.19 9.76
N ARG A 50 -7.35 -9.57 9.60
CA ARG A 50 -6.30 -9.15 10.53
C ARG A 50 -6.29 -7.63 10.67
N LYS A 51 -6.31 -7.13 11.91
CA LYS A 51 -6.26 -5.70 12.20
C LYS A 51 -4.95 -5.09 11.73
N ILE A 52 -5.04 -4.21 10.75
CA ILE A 52 -3.95 -3.38 10.24
C ILE A 52 -4.43 -1.95 10.11
N ARG A 53 -3.51 -0.98 10.12
CA ARG A 53 -3.85 0.42 9.85
C ARG A 53 -3.94 0.67 8.35
N PHE A 54 -4.72 1.65 7.93
CA PHE A 54 -4.80 2.04 6.51
C PHE A 54 -3.41 2.37 5.92
N HIS A 55 -2.55 3.03 6.70
CA HIS A 55 -1.18 3.36 6.28
C HIS A 55 -0.28 2.12 6.08
N ASP A 56 -0.57 1.02 6.76
CA ASP A 56 0.22 -0.22 6.62
C ASP A 56 0.07 -0.85 5.23
N LEU A 57 -1.01 -0.53 4.49
CA LEU A 57 -1.17 -0.91 3.08
C LEU A 57 -0.05 -0.34 2.19
N ARG A 58 0.42 0.86 2.52
CA ARG A 58 1.55 1.50 1.82
C ARG A 58 2.85 0.71 2.04
N HIS A 59 3.10 0.27 3.27
CA HIS A 59 4.25 -0.58 3.58
C HIS A 59 4.14 -1.95 2.90
N THR A 60 2.95 -2.54 2.90
CA THR A 60 2.69 -3.81 2.21
C THR A 60 2.98 -3.68 0.71
N PHE A 61 2.50 -2.61 0.06
CA PHE A 61 2.75 -2.36 -1.35
C PHE A 61 4.25 -2.17 -1.65
N ALA A 62 4.96 -1.40 -0.82
CA ALA A 62 6.41 -1.26 -0.93
C ALA A 62 7.12 -2.62 -0.85
N SER A 63 6.74 -3.45 0.12
CA SER A 63 7.31 -4.80 0.32
C SER A 63 7.08 -5.71 -0.88
N ILE A 64 5.88 -5.65 -1.49
CA ILE A 64 5.55 -6.42 -2.70
C ILE A 64 6.47 -5.99 -3.85
N LEU A 65 6.62 -4.69 -4.10
CA LEU A 65 7.47 -4.18 -5.19
C LEU A 65 8.94 -4.56 -4.98
N ILE A 66 9.44 -4.46 -3.76
CA ILE A 66 10.83 -4.83 -3.43
C ILE A 66 11.05 -6.34 -3.63
N ASN A 67 10.09 -7.17 -3.25
CA ASN A 67 10.16 -8.63 -3.48
C ASN A 67 10.09 -9.02 -4.96
N GLN A 68 9.61 -8.14 -5.82
CA GLN A 68 9.62 -8.28 -7.28
C GLN A 68 10.85 -7.61 -7.92
N ASP A 69 11.89 -7.35 -7.12
CA ASP A 69 13.16 -6.74 -7.55
C ASP A 69 13.00 -5.36 -8.23
N VAL A 70 11.92 -4.63 -7.93
CA VAL A 70 11.76 -3.24 -8.39
C VAL A 70 12.81 -2.36 -7.70
N PRO A 71 13.60 -1.56 -8.45
CA PRO A 71 14.61 -0.69 -7.87
C PRO A 71 14.06 0.23 -6.77
N LEU A 72 14.79 0.34 -5.67
CA LEU A 72 14.36 1.06 -4.46
C LEU A 72 13.96 2.52 -4.75
N LEU A 73 14.68 3.18 -5.64
CA LEU A 73 14.39 4.55 -6.07
C LEU A 73 13.03 4.65 -6.75
N ASN A 74 12.69 3.68 -7.59
CA ASN A 74 11.39 3.64 -8.27
C ASN A 74 10.26 3.39 -7.27
N VAL A 75 10.46 2.47 -6.32
CA VAL A 75 9.49 2.24 -5.23
C VAL A 75 9.23 3.51 -4.43
N SER A 76 10.29 4.22 -4.05
CA SER A 76 10.19 5.51 -3.34
C SER A 76 9.41 6.55 -4.14
N THR A 77 9.69 6.65 -5.44
CA THR A 77 9.01 7.57 -6.36
C THR A 77 7.53 7.23 -6.50
N PHE A 78 7.17 5.97 -6.74
CA PHE A 78 5.78 5.52 -6.86
C PHE A 78 4.98 5.76 -5.59
N LEU A 79 5.61 5.63 -4.45
CA LEU A 79 4.98 5.90 -3.16
C LEU A 79 4.92 7.38 -2.82
N GLY A 80 5.63 8.25 -3.54
CA GLY A 80 5.75 9.66 -3.21
C GLY A 80 6.41 9.86 -1.84
N HIS A 81 7.42 9.05 -1.50
CA HIS A 81 8.21 9.28 -0.30
C HIS A 81 9.13 10.48 -0.54
N SER A 82 9.01 11.49 0.32
CA SER A 82 9.92 12.64 0.33
C SER A 82 11.32 12.27 0.79
N ASP A 83 11.45 11.15 1.51
CA ASP A 83 12.70 10.63 2.03
C ASP A 83 12.86 9.15 1.67
N LEU A 84 13.97 8.82 1.01
CA LEU A 84 14.34 7.47 0.61
C LEU A 84 14.59 6.55 1.83
N SER A 85 14.90 7.12 2.99
CA SER A 85 15.18 6.37 4.22
C SER A 85 14.02 5.46 4.63
N THR A 86 12.78 5.91 4.44
CA THR A 86 11.58 5.11 4.73
C THR A 86 11.53 3.84 3.89
N THR A 87 11.82 3.94 2.59
CA THR A 87 11.86 2.78 1.69
C THR A 87 13.07 1.89 1.97
N ALA A 88 14.22 2.48 2.29
CA ALA A 88 15.44 1.75 2.66
C ALA A 88 15.25 0.92 3.94
N ASN A 89 14.52 1.42 4.93
CA ASN A 89 14.21 0.68 6.15
C ASN A 89 13.34 -0.55 5.87
N ILE A 90 12.35 -0.44 4.97
CA ILE A 90 11.53 -1.59 4.55
C ILE A 90 12.43 -2.63 3.87
N TYR A 91 13.31 -2.22 2.99
CA TYR A 91 14.27 -3.11 2.32
C TYR A 91 15.19 -3.82 3.31
N ALA A 92 15.76 -3.10 4.28
CA ALA A 92 16.64 -3.68 5.28
C ALA A 92 15.94 -4.76 6.14
N HIS A 93 14.66 -4.60 6.44
CA HIS A 93 13.86 -5.62 7.12
C HIS A 93 13.65 -6.87 6.26
N LEU A 94 13.35 -6.69 4.98
CA LEU A 94 13.14 -7.81 4.04
C LEU A 94 14.45 -8.55 3.76
N ASP A 95 15.58 -7.83 3.63
CA ASP A 95 16.90 -8.43 3.42
C ASP A 95 17.33 -9.29 4.62
N LYS A 96 17.03 -8.88 5.84
CA LYS A 96 17.28 -9.70 7.03
C LYS A 96 16.53 -11.01 7.02
N SER A 97 15.25 -11.03 6.62
CA SER A 97 14.47 -12.26 6.54
C SER A 97 15.00 -13.19 5.44
N LYS A 98 15.33 -12.66 4.26
CA LYS A 98 15.95 -13.42 3.16
C LYS A 98 17.32 -14.01 3.54
N LYS A 99 18.12 -13.28 4.30
CA LYS A 99 19.40 -13.80 4.82
C LYS A 99 19.22 -14.93 5.81
N GLN A 100 18.21 -14.85 6.69
CA GLN A 100 17.93 -15.92 7.64
C GLN A 100 17.46 -17.18 6.92
N GLU A 101 16.53 -17.08 5.96
CA GLU A 101 16.08 -18.20 5.13
C GLU A 101 17.26 -18.86 4.39
N SER A 102 18.15 -18.04 3.82
CA SER A 102 19.35 -18.54 3.12
C SER A 102 20.31 -19.26 4.06
N ALA A 103 20.51 -18.74 5.27
CA ALA A 103 21.34 -19.38 6.29
C ALA A 103 20.77 -20.72 6.72
N ASP A 104 19.45 -20.82 6.88
CA ASP A 104 18.75 -22.06 7.27
C ASP A 104 18.86 -23.13 6.15
N VAL A 105 18.72 -22.72 4.89
CA VAL A 105 18.93 -23.60 3.72
C VAL A 105 20.38 -24.12 3.67
N ILE A 106 21.36 -23.24 3.82
CA ILE A 106 22.77 -23.59 3.83
C ILE A 106 23.05 -24.61 4.97
N SER A 107 22.55 -24.30 6.18
CA SER A 107 22.71 -25.20 7.34
C SER A 107 22.08 -26.56 7.09
N SER A 108 20.94 -26.64 6.43
CA SER A 108 20.29 -27.92 6.09
C SER A 108 21.08 -28.74 5.09
N ILE A 109 21.75 -28.12 4.11
CA ILE A 109 22.59 -28.74 3.13
C ILE A 109 23.83 -29.36 3.81
N PHE A 110 24.49 -28.59 4.68
CA PHE A 110 25.68 -29.12 5.42
C PHE A 110 25.37 -30.24 6.40
N ASN A 111 24.17 -30.24 7.01
CA ASN A 111 23.76 -31.32 7.91
C ASN A 111 23.43 -32.59 7.13
N LYS A 112 22.82 -32.50 5.93
CA LYS A 112 22.61 -33.70 5.07
C LYS A 112 23.89 -34.29 4.50
N ALA A 113 24.97 -33.53 4.38
CA ALA A 113 26.24 -34.03 3.88
C ALA A 113 27.09 -34.77 4.95
N LYS A 114 26.61 -34.80 6.21
CA LYS A 114 27.26 -35.53 7.32
C LYS A 114 26.62 -36.88 7.63
N GLU A 115 25.53 -37.22 7.00
CA GLU A 115 24.93 -38.58 7.01
C GLU A 115 25.43 -39.40 5.84
#